data_f8cbdfd4902f1ef94df318a06ef2ae24
#
_entry.id   f8cbdfd4902f1ef94df318a06ef2ae24
#
_cell.length_a   1.000
_cell.length_b   1.000
_cell.length_c   1.000
_cell.angle_alpha   90.00
_cell.angle_beta   90.00
_cell.angle_gamma   90.00
#
_symmetry.space_group_name_H-M   'P 1'
#
loop_
_entity.id
_entity.type
_entity.pdbx_description
1 polymer ?
#
loop_
_entity_poly.entity_id
_entity_poly.type
_entity_poly.pdbx_seq_one_letter_code
_entity_poly.pdbx_strand_id
1 'polypeptide(L)'
;MNKYILGIILILLMASFVWAEDWLTIYNDDLSLVRSNFELELKQGKQDYNYTDITSRIEAPSVIVLSRDGSVRVTEQNYEFDLAGKAQILNKYIDKKVDLFTKDNSHLTGVLKFYDGASFGLIEEGTNRLILADNDQVQLIQLAELPPNFYTRPTLHWNLLANKAGKHQLQLMYLTGGLGWDVTYNSIWDGHTLALNSWVTITNNSGKAFNNVHLKLIAGDVNRVRKDYYDMAGRGYEVMLKTAKQAAPTFEEKAFHDFHMYTLDQPVTFADKQTKQMELYPQQNVNATQIYEYNTFDNSVLSIIKFKNTEENGIGKPLPKGTIKVYKKDVDNNLEFIGEDSINHTSKNEEVRIKTGTAFDLVGKTIIKDQKTISQKVSQRTIQVTLRNNSAENKTINLLHYLGPNAKIISVENAPQPSVDEYNNATFKINIAPNQEIILSFLERTEY
;
A
#
# COMPACT_ATOMS: atom_id res chain seq x y z
N MET A 1 -5.70 0.76 80.61
CA MET A 1 -4.75 1.40 79.64
C MET A 1 -5.17 0.94 78.24
N ASN A 2 -6.03 1.73 77.60
CA ASN A 2 -6.58 1.44 76.28
C ASN A 2 -5.69 2.10 75.18
N LYS A 3 -5.19 1.30 74.26
CA LYS A 3 -4.52 1.77 73.01
C LYS A 3 -5.50 1.64 71.89
N TYR A 4 -6.00 2.75 71.40
CA TYR A 4 -6.76 2.84 70.16
C TYR A 4 -5.78 2.77 68.95
N ILE A 5 -5.91 1.75 68.15
CA ILE A 5 -5.23 1.65 66.82
C ILE A 5 -6.17 2.28 65.81
N LEU A 6 -5.79 3.44 65.30
CA LEU A 6 -6.48 4.15 64.22
C LEU A 6 -5.99 3.55 62.90
N GLY A 7 -6.82 2.70 62.29
CA GLY A 7 -6.56 2.18 60.95
C GLY A 7 -6.95 3.20 59.92
N ILE A 8 -5.96 3.78 59.22
CA ILE A 8 -6.16 4.62 58.01
C ILE A 8 -6.40 3.68 56.83
N ILE A 9 -7.66 3.59 56.38
CA ILE A 9 -8.01 2.95 55.13
C ILE A 9 -7.69 3.94 53.99
N LEU A 10 -6.57 3.71 53.30
CA LEU A 10 -6.19 4.41 52.08
C LEU A 10 -7.04 3.86 50.94
N ILE A 11 -8.16 4.54 50.61
CA ILE A 11 -8.96 4.24 49.42
C ILE A 11 -8.15 4.75 48.22
N LEU A 12 -7.45 3.82 47.53
CA LEU A 12 -6.91 4.09 46.19
C LEU A 12 -8.10 4.24 45.24
N LEU A 13 -8.47 5.48 44.90
CA LEU A 13 -9.29 5.78 43.74
C LEU A 13 -8.48 5.41 42.50
N MET A 14 -8.64 4.19 41.99
CA MET A 14 -8.25 3.87 40.66
C MET A 14 -9.18 4.68 39.71
N ALA A 15 -8.71 5.84 39.30
CA ALA A 15 -9.28 6.50 38.12
C ALA A 15 -9.08 5.55 36.93
N SER A 16 -10.12 4.85 36.56
CA SER A 16 -10.17 4.13 35.30
C SER A 16 -10.07 5.18 34.20
N PHE A 17 -8.86 5.41 33.70
CA PHE A 17 -8.64 6.06 32.42
C PHE A 17 -9.32 5.18 31.40
N VAL A 18 -10.50 5.55 30.98
CA VAL A 18 -11.11 5.03 29.74
C VAL A 18 -10.26 5.60 28.63
N TRP A 19 -9.26 4.83 28.21
CA TRP A 19 -8.48 5.16 27.03
C TRP A 19 -9.45 5.16 25.86
N ALA A 20 -9.42 6.21 25.05
CA ALA A 20 -10.06 6.19 23.76
C ALA A 20 -9.43 5.02 22.99
N GLU A 21 -10.19 3.97 22.73
CA GLU A 21 -9.74 2.84 21.95
C GLU A 21 -9.97 3.16 20.48
N ASP A 22 -8.88 3.28 19.74
CA ASP A 22 -8.90 3.43 18.29
C ASP A 22 -8.75 2.09 17.60
N TRP A 23 -9.51 1.90 16.53
CA TRP A 23 -9.35 0.79 15.57
C TRP A 23 -9.00 1.35 14.22
N LEU A 24 -7.99 0.74 13.61
CA LEU A 24 -7.52 1.08 12.28
C LEU A 24 -7.62 -0.15 11.39
N THR A 25 -8.39 -0.05 10.32
CA THR A 25 -8.44 -1.06 9.27
C THR A 25 -7.83 -0.47 8.00
N ILE A 26 -6.70 -1.03 7.55
CA ILE A 26 -5.99 -0.60 6.36
C ILE A 26 -6.30 -1.57 5.22
N TYR A 27 -6.83 -1.04 4.13
CA TYR A 27 -7.08 -1.79 2.89
C TYR A 27 -5.89 -1.63 1.93
N ASN A 28 -5.89 -2.37 0.84
CA ASN A 28 -5.06 -2.03 -0.29
C ASN A 28 -5.55 -0.71 -0.93
N ASP A 29 -4.75 -0.05 -1.77
CA ASP A 29 -5.16 1.12 -2.57
C ASP A 29 -5.46 2.43 -1.82
N ASP A 30 -4.60 2.80 -0.86
CA ASP A 30 -4.66 4.08 -0.14
C ASP A 30 -6.05 4.36 0.50
N LEU A 31 -6.63 3.33 1.08
CA LEU A 31 -7.90 3.37 1.79
C LEU A 31 -7.74 2.83 3.20
N SER A 32 -8.32 3.52 4.17
CA SER A 32 -8.39 3.02 5.55
C SER A 32 -9.69 3.45 6.24
N LEU A 33 -10.15 2.63 7.15
CA LEU A 33 -11.25 2.94 8.05
C LEU A 33 -10.69 3.19 9.45
N VAL A 34 -10.89 4.39 9.95
CA VAL A 34 -10.61 4.76 11.33
C VAL A 34 -11.89 4.69 12.13
N ARG A 35 -11.81 4.11 13.33
CA ARG A 35 -12.90 4.06 14.30
C ARG A 35 -12.34 4.46 15.65
N SER A 36 -12.89 5.53 16.26
CA SER A 36 -12.47 6.06 17.55
C SER A 36 -13.65 6.14 18.49
N ASN A 37 -13.48 5.65 19.73
CA ASN A 37 -14.45 5.87 20.81
C ASN A 37 -13.95 6.99 21.70
N PHE A 38 -14.82 7.92 22.04
CA PHE A 38 -14.48 9.07 22.88
C PHE A 38 -15.67 9.51 23.72
N GLU A 39 -15.40 10.28 24.78
CA GLU A 39 -16.41 10.81 25.67
C GLU A 39 -16.49 12.34 25.55
N LEU A 40 -17.69 12.88 25.45
CA LEU A 40 -17.95 14.31 25.51
C LEU A 40 -18.86 14.64 26.68
N GLU A 41 -18.52 15.70 27.40
CA GLU A 41 -19.43 16.31 28.37
C GLU A 41 -20.23 17.41 27.69
N LEU A 42 -21.55 17.22 27.57
CA LEU A 42 -22.44 18.10 26.85
C LEU A 42 -23.52 18.66 27.75
N LYS A 43 -23.99 19.88 27.43
CA LYS A 43 -25.21 20.45 27.99
C LYS A 43 -26.42 19.90 27.22
N GLN A 44 -27.58 19.91 27.84
CA GLN A 44 -28.85 19.63 27.12
C GLN A 44 -29.11 20.70 26.07
N GLY A 45 -29.54 20.29 24.88
CA GLY A 45 -29.90 21.18 23.76
C GLY A 45 -28.85 21.23 22.67
N LYS A 46 -28.91 22.26 21.84
CA LYS A 46 -28.00 22.49 20.72
C LYS A 46 -26.70 23.14 21.19
N GLN A 47 -25.56 22.66 20.66
CA GLN A 47 -24.24 23.24 20.90
C GLN A 47 -23.25 22.86 19.80
N ASP A 48 -22.24 23.70 19.62
CA ASP A 48 -21.16 23.48 18.67
C ASP A 48 -20.01 22.73 19.34
N TYR A 49 -19.35 21.87 18.55
CA TYR A 49 -18.18 21.15 19.02
C TYR A 49 -17.14 20.99 17.88
N ASN A 50 -15.88 21.25 18.20
CA ASN A 50 -14.75 21.06 17.28
C ASN A 50 -13.98 19.80 17.66
N TYR A 51 -13.98 18.81 16.79
CA TYR A 51 -13.22 17.58 16.96
C TYR A 51 -11.99 17.59 16.05
N THR A 52 -10.78 17.52 16.63
CA THR A 52 -9.51 17.73 15.94
C THR A 52 -8.65 16.48 15.82
N ASP A 53 -9.04 15.36 16.45
CA ASP A 53 -8.27 14.11 16.43
C ASP A 53 -8.63 13.24 15.20
N ILE A 54 -8.44 13.80 14.02
CA ILE A 54 -8.70 13.18 12.73
C ILE A 54 -7.50 13.28 11.80
N THR A 55 -7.49 12.46 10.75
CA THR A 55 -6.46 12.50 9.70
C THR A 55 -6.64 13.71 8.79
N SER A 56 -5.56 14.19 8.20
CA SER A 56 -5.61 15.28 7.22
C SER A 56 -6.18 14.85 5.86
N ARG A 57 -6.25 13.54 5.61
CA ARG A 57 -6.74 12.95 4.35
C ARG A 57 -8.09 12.25 4.52
N ILE A 58 -8.88 12.71 5.49
CA ILE A 58 -10.23 12.21 5.76
C ILE A 58 -11.15 12.43 4.55
N GLU A 59 -11.98 11.44 4.25
CA GLU A 59 -13.11 11.60 3.31
C GLU A 59 -14.32 12.13 4.09
N ALA A 60 -14.48 13.45 4.14
CA ALA A 60 -15.52 14.09 4.95
C ALA A 60 -16.95 13.52 4.74
N PRO A 61 -17.38 13.14 3.51
CA PRO A 61 -18.68 12.51 3.31
C PRO A 61 -18.84 11.12 3.94
N SER A 62 -17.74 10.47 4.33
CA SER A 62 -17.76 9.13 4.93
C SER A 62 -17.92 9.14 6.45
N VAL A 63 -17.92 10.32 7.06
CA VAL A 63 -17.96 10.47 8.52
C VAL A 63 -19.31 10.03 9.08
N ILE A 64 -19.24 9.11 10.05
CA ILE A 64 -20.39 8.61 10.81
C ILE A 64 -20.11 8.83 12.29
N VAL A 65 -21.00 9.52 12.99
CA VAL A 65 -20.96 9.70 14.44
C VAL A 65 -22.15 8.99 15.06
N LEU A 66 -21.87 8.05 15.94
CA LEU A 66 -22.88 7.27 16.64
C LEU A 66 -22.84 7.59 18.13
N SER A 67 -24.00 7.88 18.74
CA SER A 67 -24.17 7.92 20.19
C SER A 67 -24.53 6.54 20.70
N ARG A 68 -23.79 6.01 21.66
CA ARG A 68 -24.00 4.65 22.18
C ARG A 68 -25.40 4.46 22.78
N ASP A 69 -25.95 5.47 23.42
CA ASP A 69 -27.27 5.46 24.04
C ASP A 69 -28.33 6.25 23.24
N GLY A 70 -27.98 6.73 22.04
CA GLY A 70 -28.87 7.54 21.22
C GLY A 70 -29.17 8.93 21.77
N SER A 71 -28.48 9.38 22.80
CA SER A 71 -28.75 10.65 23.48
C SER A 71 -28.18 11.87 22.76
N VAL A 72 -27.28 11.68 21.77
CA VAL A 72 -26.66 12.76 20.98
C VAL A 72 -26.85 12.50 19.50
N ARG A 73 -27.18 13.56 18.78
CA ARG A 73 -27.28 13.56 17.32
C ARG A 73 -26.48 14.71 16.73
N VAL A 74 -25.68 14.43 15.70
CA VAL A 74 -25.06 15.44 14.84
C VAL A 74 -26.13 15.95 13.88
N THR A 75 -26.41 17.25 13.90
CA THR A 75 -27.41 17.90 13.04
C THR A 75 -26.79 18.57 11.84
N GLU A 76 -25.52 18.99 11.96
CA GLU A 76 -24.72 19.59 10.90
C GLU A 76 -23.24 19.22 11.11
N GLN A 77 -22.49 19.03 10.02
CA GLN A 77 -21.09 18.72 10.05
C GLN A 77 -20.37 19.46 8.94
N ASN A 78 -19.30 20.19 9.31
CA ASN A 78 -18.37 20.82 8.39
C ASN A 78 -16.97 20.23 8.61
N TYR A 79 -16.26 20.02 7.52
CA TYR A 79 -14.84 19.70 7.55
C TYR A 79 -14.04 20.95 7.25
N GLU A 80 -13.25 21.37 8.23
CA GLU A 80 -12.45 22.58 8.18
C GLU A 80 -10.95 22.20 8.22
N PHE A 81 -10.23 22.56 7.17
CA PHE A 81 -8.81 22.39 7.11
C PHE A 81 -8.19 23.39 6.14
N ASP A 82 -7.74 24.49 6.68
CA ASP A 82 -6.92 25.45 5.95
C ASP A 82 -5.46 24.94 6.00
N LEU A 83 -4.95 24.47 4.86
CA LEU A 83 -3.53 24.18 4.76
C LEU A 83 -2.74 25.43 5.17
N ALA A 84 -2.03 25.33 6.31
CA ALA A 84 -1.29 26.43 6.89
C ALA A 84 -0.13 26.85 5.97
N GLY A 85 -0.42 27.73 5.03
CA GLY A 85 0.54 28.31 4.10
C GLY A 85 0.40 29.81 4.03
N LYS A 86 1.47 30.50 3.65
CA LYS A 86 1.49 31.97 3.49
C LYS A 86 0.32 32.47 2.64
N ALA A 87 0.06 31.81 1.51
CA ALA A 87 -0.99 32.22 0.58
C ALA A 87 -2.40 32.10 1.19
N GLN A 88 -2.68 30.98 1.88
CA GLN A 88 -3.98 30.74 2.51
C GLN A 88 -4.27 31.74 3.63
N ILE A 89 -3.25 32.04 4.46
CA ILE A 89 -3.37 33.04 5.52
C ILE A 89 -3.63 34.42 4.90
N LEU A 90 -2.85 34.82 3.89
CA LEU A 90 -2.97 36.13 3.25
C LEU A 90 -4.30 36.30 2.51
N ASN A 91 -4.83 35.25 1.89
CA ASN A 91 -6.16 35.28 1.26
C ASN A 91 -7.29 35.58 2.26
N LYS A 92 -7.17 35.10 3.51
CA LYS A 92 -8.09 35.45 4.59
C LYS A 92 -7.84 36.84 5.20
N TYR A 93 -6.71 37.47 4.83
CA TYR A 93 -6.36 38.82 5.22
C TYR A 93 -6.70 39.88 4.15
N ILE A 94 -7.29 39.48 3.05
CA ILE A 94 -7.85 40.44 2.08
C ILE A 94 -8.84 41.35 2.81
N ASP A 95 -8.74 42.66 2.55
CA ASP A 95 -9.46 43.76 3.19
C ASP A 95 -9.15 43.97 4.69
N LYS A 96 -8.07 43.36 5.20
CA LYS A 96 -7.58 43.59 6.57
C LYS A 96 -6.20 44.29 6.56
N LYS A 97 -5.89 44.92 7.70
CA LYS A 97 -4.62 45.59 7.92
C LYS A 97 -3.47 44.59 8.05
N VAL A 98 -2.37 44.87 7.35
CA VAL A 98 -1.11 44.14 7.41
C VAL A 98 0.06 45.09 7.47
N ASP A 99 1.18 44.64 8.05
CA ASP A 99 2.47 45.31 8.06
C ASP A 99 3.47 44.52 7.24
N LEU A 100 4.07 45.13 6.23
CA LEU A 100 5.13 44.53 5.41
C LEU A 100 6.46 45.22 5.72
N PHE A 101 7.50 44.43 5.93
CA PHE A 101 8.88 44.90 6.06
C PHE A 101 9.67 44.40 4.87
N THR A 102 10.28 45.32 4.14
CA THR A 102 11.02 45.02 2.92
C THR A 102 12.51 44.83 3.21
N LYS A 103 13.24 44.24 2.27
CA LYS A 103 14.68 43.99 2.41
C LYS A 103 15.54 45.26 2.54
N ASP A 104 15.05 46.39 2.05
CA ASP A 104 15.67 47.72 2.19
C ASP A 104 15.32 48.40 3.52
N ASN A 105 14.73 47.69 4.48
CA ASN A 105 14.24 48.16 5.77
C ASN A 105 13.07 49.16 5.71
N SER A 106 12.35 49.25 4.59
CA SER A 106 11.13 50.04 4.54
C SER A 106 9.99 49.28 5.25
N HIS A 107 9.11 50.04 5.92
CA HIS A 107 7.93 49.53 6.61
C HIS A 107 6.67 50.10 5.93
N LEU A 108 5.84 49.20 5.42
CA LEU A 108 4.58 49.52 4.74
C LEU A 108 3.40 49.00 5.57
N THR A 109 2.58 49.88 6.03
CA THR A 109 1.35 49.58 6.76
C THR A 109 0.14 49.89 5.88
N GLY A 110 -0.77 48.93 5.70
CA GLY A 110 -1.92 49.17 4.85
C GLY A 110 -2.95 48.03 4.87
N VAL A 111 -4.01 48.23 4.10
CA VAL A 111 -5.06 47.20 3.90
C VAL A 111 -4.69 46.35 2.69
N LEU A 112 -4.51 45.05 2.91
CA LEU A 112 -4.21 44.10 1.85
C LEU A 112 -5.41 43.96 0.91
N LYS A 113 -5.20 44.23 -0.37
CA LYS A 113 -6.26 44.10 -1.41
C LYS A 113 -6.14 42.84 -2.24
N PHE A 114 -4.92 42.37 -2.47
CA PHE A 114 -4.69 41.08 -3.09
C PHE A 114 -3.28 40.55 -2.75
N TYR A 115 -3.14 39.25 -2.90
CA TYR A 115 -1.86 38.52 -2.92
C TYR A 115 -1.99 37.40 -3.97
N ASP A 116 -1.17 37.44 -5.01
CA ASP A 116 -1.20 36.49 -6.13
C ASP A 116 -0.03 35.48 -6.12
N GLY A 117 0.76 35.49 -5.05
CA GLY A 117 1.98 34.66 -4.93
C GLY A 117 3.24 35.39 -5.37
N ALA A 118 3.16 36.31 -6.33
CA ALA A 118 4.27 37.14 -6.83
C ALA A 118 4.29 38.50 -6.18
N SER A 119 3.14 39.11 -5.95
CA SER A 119 3.02 40.50 -5.49
C SER A 119 1.94 40.70 -4.42
N PHE A 120 2.08 41.74 -3.65
CA PHE A 120 1.10 42.26 -2.69
C PHE A 120 0.52 43.55 -3.23
N GLY A 121 -0.77 43.74 -3.17
CA GLY A 121 -1.44 45.00 -3.37
C GLY A 121 -1.97 45.56 -2.06
N LEU A 122 -1.44 46.71 -1.57
CA LEU A 122 -1.87 47.34 -0.35
C LEU A 122 -2.45 48.73 -0.63
N ILE A 123 -3.51 49.08 0.08
CA ILE A 123 -3.89 50.49 0.24
C ILE A 123 -3.16 51.01 1.47
N GLU A 124 -2.20 51.92 1.25
CA GLU A 124 -1.37 52.51 2.30
C GLU A 124 -2.21 53.33 3.29
N GLU A 125 -1.97 53.13 4.57
CA GLU A 125 -2.65 53.87 5.63
C GLU A 125 -2.20 55.35 5.60
N GLY A 126 -3.16 56.25 5.65
CA GLY A 126 -2.95 57.71 5.68
C GLY A 126 -2.82 58.40 4.31
N THR A 127 -2.38 57.72 3.26
CA THR A 127 -2.26 58.30 1.90
C THR A 127 -3.33 57.80 0.93
N ASN A 128 -3.96 56.67 1.24
CA ASN A 128 -4.93 55.98 0.39
C ASN A 128 -4.39 55.58 -1.01
N ARG A 129 -3.08 55.42 -1.14
CA ARG A 129 -2.42 54.99 -2.38
C ARG A 129 -2.36 53.49 -2.47
N LEU A 130 -2.56 52.94 -3.67
CA LEU A 130 -2.30 51.54 -3.94
C LEU A 130 -0.78 51.36 -4.13
N ILE A 131 -0.17 50.58 -3.25
CA ILE A 131 1.23 50.14 -3.34
C ILE A 131 1.26 48.70 -3.84
N LEU A 132 2.11 48.45 -4.83
CA LEU A 132 2.43 47.09 -5.29
C LEU A 132 3.83 46.77 -4.78
N ALA A 133 3.96 45.72 -3.98
CA ALA A 133 5.22 45.23 -3.47
C ALA A 133 5.47 43.80 -3.97
N ASP A 134 6.62 43.54 -4.57
CA ASP A 134 6.98 42.21 -5.02
C ASP A 134 7.29 41.28 -3.82
N ASN A 135 6.86 40.05 -3.90
CA ASN A 135 7.03 39.08 -2.83
C ASN A 135 8.52 38.82 -2.50
N ASP A 136 9.39 38.91 -3.48
CA ASP A 136 10.85 38.76 -3.30
C ASP A 136 11.49 39.90 -2.54
N GLN A 137 10.86 41.09 -2.51
CA GLN A 137 11.32 42.26 -1.76
C GLN A 137 10.82 42.26 -0.31
N VAL A 138 9.79 41.46 0.02
CA VAL A 138 9.21 41.40 1.35
C VAL A 138 9.98 40.39 2.21
N GLN A 139 10.60 40.88 3.29
CA GLN A 139 11.36 40.08 4.25
C GLN A 139 10.47 39.49 5.36
N LEU A 140 9.52 40.29 5.87
CA LEU A 140 8.66 39.94 6.99
C LEU A 140 7.25 40.50 6.76
N ILE A 141 6.26 39.72 7.14
CA ILE A 141 4.85 40.12 7.18
C ILE A 141 4.38 39.97 8.61
N GLN A 142 3.83 41.02 9.18
CA GLN A 142 3.15 40.97 10.47
C GLN A 142 1.65 41.09 10.29
N LEU A 143 0.93 40.17 10.95
CA LEU A 143 -0.51 40.09 10.99
C LEU A 143 -0.95 40.27 12.44
N ALA A 144 -2.05 40.96 12.69
CA ALA A 144 -2.51 41.27 14.04
C ALA A 144 -2.84 40.02 14.85
N GLU A 145 -3.49 39.05 14.20
CA GLU A 145 -3.95 37.80 14.82
C GLU A 145 -4.16 36.73 13.74
N LEU A 146 -4.37 35.48 14.14
CA LEU A 146 -4.84 34.46 13.19
C LEU A 146 -6.26 34.81 12.72
N PRO A 147 -6.58 34.63 11.42
CA PRO A 147 -7.93 34.86 10.93
C PRO A 147 -8.96 34.09 11.75
N PRO A 148 -10.12 34.64 12.08
CA PRO A 148 -11.19 33.88 12.68
C PRO A 148 -11.57 32.70 11.76
N ASN A 149 -11.87 31.56 12.35
CA ASN A 149 -12.15 30.29 11.63
C ASN A 149 -10.97 29.81 10.75
N PHE A 150 -9.75 30.09 11.15
CA PHE A 150 -8.55 29.51 10.56
C PHE A 150 -8.12 28.29 11.35
N TYR A 151 -8.21 27.12 10.74
CA TYR A 151 -7.91 25.85 11.37
C TYR A 151 -6.52 25.39 10.92
N THR A 152 -5.56 25.32 11.85
CA THR A 152 -4.19 24.81 11.58
C THR A 152 -4.10 23.30 11.63
N ARG A 153 -5.16 22.64 12.06
CA ARG A 153 -5.31 21.18 12.12
C ARG A 153 -6.63 20.77 11.49
N PRO A 154 -6.71 19.60 10.87
CA PRO A 154 -7.97 19.04 10.40
C PRO A 154 -9.00 19.06 11.52
N THR A 155 -10.18 19.64 11.26
CA THR A 155 -11.22 19.82 12.28
C THR A 155 -12.56 19.43 11.70
N LEU A 156 -13.30 18.56 12.40
CA LEU A 156 -14.73 18.38 12.19
C LEU A 156 -15.47 19.32 13.12
N HIS A 157 -16.16 20.29 12.55
CA HIS A 157 -17.05 21.18 13.27
C HIS A 157 -18.46 20.59 13.25
N TRP A 158 -19.01 20.30 14.42
CA TRP A 158 -20.33 19.69 14.58
C TRP A 158 -21.30 20.59 15.31
N ASN A 159 -22.51 20.70 14.78
CA ASN A 159 -23.68 21.12 15.53
C ASN A 159 -24.30 19.88 16.17
N LEU A 160 -24.22 19.77 17.48
CA LEU A 160 -24.73 18.64 18.28
C LEU A 160 -26.05 18.98 18.93
N LEU A 161 -26.98 18.02 18.96
CA LEU A 161 -28.19 18.06 19.79
C LEU A 161 -28.12 16.96 20.82
N ALA A 162 -28.00 17.33 22.11
CA ALA A 162 -28.01 16.40 23.23
C ALA A 162 -29.37 16.43 23.95
N ASN A 163 -29.96 15.26 24.19
CA ASN A 163 -31.26 15.13 24.86
C ASN A 163 -31.18 15.36 26.37
N LYS A 164 -29.98 15.19 26.95
CA LYS A 164 -29.71 15.38 28.39
C LYS A 164 -28.34 16.01 28.56
N ALA A 165 -28.08 16.62 29.70
CA ALA A 165 -26.76 17.07 30.09
C ALA A 165 -25.93 15.90 30.67
N GLY A 166 -24.61 15.96 30.59
CA GLY A 166 -23.67 15.01 31.17
C GLY A 166 -22.71 14.41 30.16
N LYS A 167 -22.08 13.30 30.56
CA LYS A 167 -21.12 12.56 29.76
C LYS A 167 -21.79 11.62 28.78
N HIS A 168 -21.37 11.68 27.55
CA HIS A 168 -21.89 10.91 26.43
C HIS A 168 -20.78 10.13 25.75
N GLN A 169 -20.97 8.82 25.57
CA GLN A 169 -20.06 7.95 24.84
C GLN A 169 -20.42 8.00 23.35
N LEU A 170 -19.48 8.46 22.53
CA LEU A 170 -19.60 8.58 21.10
C LEU A 170 -18.60 7.70 20.37
N GLN A 171 -18.98 7.24 19.18
CA GLN A 171 -18.09 6.55 18.27
C GLN A 171 -18.05 7.33 16.96
N LEU A 172 -16.85 7.68 16.53
CA LEU A 172 -16.56 8.27 15.23
C LEU A 172 -16.03 7.19 14.31
N MET A 173 -16.55 7.12 13.09
CA MET A 173 -16.00 6.30 12.01
C MET A 173 -15.84 7.13 10.76
N TYR A 174 -14.74 6.97 10.03
CA TYR A 174 -14.52 7.64 8.75
C TYR A 174 -13.50 6.90 7.88
N LEU A 175 -13.63 7.10 6.58
CA LEU A 175 -12.63 6.66 5.60
C LEU A 175 -11.55 7.73 5.43
N THR A 176 -10.32 7.28 5.19
CA THR A 176 -9.17 8.17 4.96
C THR A 176 -8.18 7.53 3.99
N GLY A 177 -7.46 8.37 3.26
CA GLY A 177 -6.22 8.00 2.59
C GLY A 177 -4.99 8.23 3.47
N GLY A 178 -3.81 8.05 2.90
CA GLY A 178 -2.52 8.28 3.56
C GLY A 178 -2.00 7.12 4.39
N LEU A 179 -2.69 6.00 4.39
CA LEU A 179 -2.25 4.77 5.02
C LEU A 179 -2.22 3.66 3.95
N GLY A 180 -1.14 2.88 3.96
CA GLY A 180 -0.99 1.77 3.05
C GLY A 180 -0.21 0.63 3.70
N TRP A 181 -0.36 -0.56 3.14
CA TRP A 181 0.42 -1.71 3.55
C TRP A 181 0.79 -2.59 2.37
N ASP A 182 1.98 -3.18 2.45
CA ASP A 182 2.55 -4.09 1.46
C ASP A 182 3.22 -5.27 2.16
N VAL A 183 3.35 -6.40 1.45
CA VAL A 183 4.10 -7.55 1.95
C VAL A 183 5.38 -7.74 1.15
N THR A 184 6.47 -7.98 1.89
CA THR A 184 7.73 -8.41 1.32
C THR A 184 8.06 -9.79 1.86
N TYR A 185 8.29 -10.73 0.95
CA TYR A 185 8.73 -12.09 1.25
C TYR A 185 10.23 -12.18 0.97
N ASN A 186 11.04 -12.27 2.02
CA ASN A 186 12.48 -12.55 1.88
C ASN A 186 12.70 -14.05 1.95
N SER A 187 13.24 -14.65 0.91
CA SER A 187 13.37 -16.09 0.81
C SER A 187 14.79 -16.54 0.50
N ILE A 188 15.20 -17.67 1.09
CA ILE A 188 16.48 -18.29 0.84
C ILE A 188 16.24 -19.61 0.13
N TRP A 189 16.82 -19.75 -1.07
CA TRP A 189 16.73 -20.91 -1.91
C TRP A 189 17.97 -21.80 -1.77
N ASP A 190 17.80 -23.08 -1.42
CA ASP A 190 18.90 -24.05 -1.29
C ASP A 190 19.03 -25.04 -2.46
N GLY A 191 18.10 -24.99 -3.42
CA GLY A 191 17.99 -25.91 -4.54
C GLY A 191 16.78 -26.85 -4.47
N HIS A 192 16.17 -26.99 -3.29
CA HIS A 192 15.01 -27.87 -3.03
C HIS A 192 13.97 -27.22 -2.14
N THR A 193 14.39 -26.40 -1.20
CA THR A 193 13.52 -25.70 -0.24
C THR A 193 13.72 -24.20 -0.34
N LEU A 194 12.61 -23.49 -0.15
CA LEU A 194 12.54 -22.04 -0.05
C LEU A 194 12.20 -21.68 1.40
N ALA A 195 13.17 -21.17 2.16
CA ALA A 195 12.92 -20.62 3.49
C ALA A 195 12.31 -19.23 3.33
N LEU A 196 11.00 -19.12 3.57
CA LEU A 196 10.19 -17.94 3.31
C LEU A 196 9.94 -17.18 4.60
N ASN A 197 10.35 -15.92 4.66
CA ASN A 197 10.10 -14.98 5.75
C ASN A 197 9.25 -13.82 5.24
N SER A 198 8.08 -13.57 5.83
CA SER A 198 7.12 -12.59 5.36
C SER A 198 6.98 -11.40 6.31
N TRP A 199 7.11 -10.20 5.74
CA TRP A 199 7.06 -8.93 6.44
C TRP A 199 5.95 -8.05 5.89
N VAL A 200 5.10 -7.54 6.78
CA VAL A 200 4.18 -6.44 6.47
C VAL A 200 4.90 -5.12 6.68
N THR A 201 4.88 -4.27 5.68
CA THR A 201 5.33 -2.89 5.75
C THR A 201 4.12 -1.98 5.75
N ILE A 202 3.94 -1.17 6.80
CA ILE A 202 2.83 -0.22 6.92
C ILE A 202 3.41 1.18 6.88
N THR A 203 2.86 2.02 6.02
CA THR A 203 3.24 3.43 5.89
C THR A 203 2.09 4.32 6.35
N ASN A 204 2.38 5.26 7.24
CA ASN A 204 1.43 6.26 7.72
C ASN A 204 1.81 7.66 7.25
N ASN A 205 1.10 8.19 6.28
CA ASN A 205 1.16 9.56 5.76
C ASN A 205 -0.20 10.27 5.88
N SER A 206 -1.01 9.87 6.88
CA SER A 206 -2.37 10.36 7.05
C SER A 206 -2.47 11.74 7.70
N GLY A 207 -1.35 12.25 8.24
CA GLY A 207 -1.34 13.50 9.03
C GLY A 207 -1.77 13.32 10.49
N LYS A 208 -1.94 12.07 10.96
CA LYS A 208 -2.28 11.72 12.35
C LYS A 208 -1.36 10.61 12.85
N ALA A 209 -0.89 10.71 14.09
CA ALA A 209 -0.28 9.60 14.82
C ALA A 209 -1.39 8.73 15.45
N PHE A 210 -1.22 7.42 15.42
CA PHE A 210 -2.10 6.44 16.05
C PHE A 210 -1.37 5.79 17.21
N ASN A 211 -1.87 6.00 18.42
CA ASN A 211 -1.25 5.47 19.65
C ASN A 211 -2.07 4.31 20.19
N ASN A 212 -1.41 3.15 20.38
CA ASN A 212 -2.03 1.97 20.97
C ASN A 212 -3.33 1.54 20.26
N VAL A 213 -3.31 1.54 18.90
CA VAL A 213 -4.46 1.26 18.06
C VAL A 213 -4.59 -0.23 17.75
N HIS A 214 -5.81 -0.76 17.74
CA HIS A 214 -6.11 -2.09 17.23
C HIS A 214 -6.06 -2.11 15.72
N LEU A 215 -5.15 -2.91 15.16
CA LEU A 215 -4.86 -2.94 13.74
C LEU A 215 -5.51 -4.14 13.05
N LYS A 216 -6.14 -3.86 11.90
CA LYS A 216 -6.58 -4.85 10.93
C LYS A 216 -6.06 -4.48 9.54
N LEU A 217 -5.61 -5.49 8.80
CA LEU A 217 -5.21 -5.35 7.40
C LEU A 217 -6.16 -6.17 6.54
N ILE A 218 -6.62 -5.62 5.46
CA ILE A 218 -7.53 -6.31 4.52
C ILE A 218 -6.80 -6.54 3.20
N ALA A 219 -6.62 -7.80 2.84
CA ALA A 219 -6.11 -8.23 1.54
C ALA A 219 -7.26 -8.52 0.60
N GLY A 220 -7.28 -7.86 -0.55
CA GLY A 220 -8.32 -7.94 -1.58
C GLY A 220 -8.71 -6.56 -2.08
N ASP A 221 -9.34 -6.51 -3.26
CA ASP A 221 -9.67 -5.26 -3.93
C ASP A 221 -11.10 -4.84 -3.60
N VAL A 222 -11.25 -3.73 -2.88
CA VAL A 222 -12.56 -3.16 -2.55
C VAL A 222 -13.07 -2.31 -3.71
N ASN A 223 -14.26 -2.62 -4.22
CA ASN A 223 -14.88 -1.83 -5.28
C ASN A 223 -15.29 -0.44 -4.76
N ARG A 224 -14.77 0.62 -5.39
CA ARG A 224 -15.06 2.02 -5.05
C ARG A 224 -15.51 2.79 -6.27
N VAL A 225 -16.49 3.67 -6.09
CA VAL A 225 -16.80 4.71 -7.08
C VAL A 225 -15.74 5.80 -6.95
N ARG A 226 -14.72 5.79 -7.81
CA ARG A 226 -13.70 6.85 -7.86
C ARG A 226 -14.33 8.11 -8.47
N LYS A 227 -14.34 9.20 -7.70
CA LYS A 227 -14.44 10.54 -8.27
C LYS A 227 -13.00 10.98 -8.50
N ASP A 228 -12.64 11.23 -9.75
CA ASP A 228 -11.29 11.68 -10.11
C ASP A 228 -11.03 13.06 -9.48
N TYR A 229 -10.45 13.07 -8.29
CA TYR A 229 -9.78 14.21 -7.72
C TYR A 229 -8.30 14.07 -8.09
N TYR A 230 -7.84 14.96 -8.96
CA TYR A 230 -6.41 15.09 -9.26
C TYR A 230 -5.68 15.50 -7.99
N ASP A 231 -4.98 14.56 -7.38
CA ASP A 231 -4.05 14.83 -6.28
C ASP A 231 -2.62 14.81 -6.84
N MET A 232 -2.04 16.01 -6.93
CA MET A 232 -0.61 16.18 -7.20
C MET A 232 0.12 16.25 -5.86
N ALA A 233 0.63 15.15 -5.35
CA ALA A 233 1.55 15.16 -4.23
C ALA A 233 2.66 14.12 -4.39
N GLY A 234 3.84 14.63 -4.30
CA GLY A 234 5.13 14.09 -4.62
C GLY A 234 5.64 12.88 -3.84
N ARG A 235 6.65 12.31 -4.47
CA ARG A 235 7.44 11.13 -4.11
C ARG A 235 8.30 11.31 -2.86
N GLY A 236 8.38 10.27 -2.13
CA GLY A 236 9.18 9.61 -1.19
C GLY A 236 10.45 10.15 -0.56
N TYR A 237 10.67 9.73 0.68
CA TYR A 237 11.98 9.69 1.33
C TYR A 237 12.12 8.37 2.08
N GLU A 238 13.29 7.73 1.93
CA GLU A 238 13.73 6.60 2.73
C GLU A 238 14.13 7.06 4.13
N VAL A 239 13.71 6.32 5.16
CA VAL A 239 14.14 6.54 6.55
C VAL A 239 14.66 5.24 7.16
N MET A 240 15.86 5.32 7.74
CA MET A 240 16.58 4.25 8.43
C MET A 240 15.87 3.78 9.70
N LEU A 241 15.86 2.45 9.88
CA LEU A 241 15.32 1.73 11.03
C LEU A 241 16.26 1.75 12.25
N LYS A 242 15.68 2.01 13.44
CA LYS A 242 16.28 1.61 14.73
C LYS A 242 15.34 0.59 15.38
N THR A 243 15.86 -0.62 15.59
CA THR A 243 15.16 -1.75 16.20
C THR A 243 15.23 -1.71 17.71
N ALA A 244 14.06 -1.80 18.38
CA ALA A 244 13.92 -2.18 19.78
C ALA A 244 13.34 -3.59 19.85
N LYS A 245 13.96 -4.48 20.63
CA LYS A 245 13.51 -5.86 20.86
C LYS A 245 12.32 -5.86 21.82
N GLN A 246 11.13 -6.05 21.31
CA GLN A 246 9.95 -6.57 22.03
C GLN A 246 9.52 -7.87 21.35
N ALA A 247 8.82 -8.75 22.07
CA ALA A 247 8.24 -9.95 21.48
C ALA A 247 7.44 -9.56 20.23
N ALA A 248 7.69 -10.23 19.11
CA ALA A 248 7.06 -9.90 17.85
C ALA A 248 5.53 -10.09 17.97
N PRO A 249 4.72 -9.09 17.66
CA PRO A 249 3.28 -9.23 17.59
C PRO A 249 2.91 -10.20 16.46
N THR A 250 1.90 -11.04 16.68
CA THR A 250 1.43 -12.02 15.71
C THR A 250 0.13 -11.61 15.05
N PHE A 251 -0.03 -11.91 13.75
CA PHE A 251 -1.28 -11.69 13.02
C PHE A 251 -2.13 -12.96 13.04
N GLU A 252 -3.41 -12.81 13.38
CA GLU A 252 -4.44 -13.83 13.20
C GLU A 252 -5.17 -13.57 11.88
N GLU A 253 -5.17 -14.54 10.96
CA GLU A 253 -5.87 -14.46 9.68
C GLU A 253 -7.27 -15.03 9.81
N LYS A 254 -8.28 -14.35 9.22
CA LYS A 254 -9.67 -14.80 9.10
C LYS A 254 -10.25 -14.38 7.75
N ALA A 255 -11.03 -15.26 7.14
CA ALA A 255 -11.86 -14.89 6.00
C ALA A 255 -12.90 -13.85 6.44
N PHE A 256 -13.04 -12.75 5.68
CA PHE A 256 -14.02 -11.71 5.90
C PHE A 256 -14.65 -11.29 4.57
N HIS A 257 -15.93 -11.67 4.37
CA HIS A 257 -16.60 -11.57 3.08
C HIS A 257 -15.79 -12.30 2.00
N ASP A 258 -15.42 -11.65 0.89
CA ASP A 258 -14.56 -12.20 -0.16
C ASP A 258 -13.08 -11.80 0.02
N PHE A 259 -12.69 -11.34 1.21
CA PHE A 259 -11.36 -10.84 1.57
C PHE A 259 -10.69 -11.69 2.64
N HIS A 260 -9.39 -11.53 2.80
CA HIS A 260 -8.63 -12.02 3.95
C HIS A 260 -8.29 -10.88 4.89
N MET A 261 -8.68 -11.01 6.14
CA MET A 261 -8.43 -10.04 7.20
C MET A 261 -7.36 -10.56 8.15
N TYR A 262 -6.31 -9.78 8.32
CA TYR A 262 -5.22 -10.04 9.25
C TYR A 262 -5.37 -9.10 10.44
N THR A 263 -5.64 -9.66 11.61
CA THR A 263 -5.79 -8.89 12.86
C THR A 263 -4.53 -9.04 13.69
N LEU A 264 -3.94 -7.93 14.08
CA LEU A 264 -2.81 -7.92 15.01
C LEU A 264 -3.32 -8.22 16.44
N ASP A 265 -2.69 -9.15 17.11
CA ASP A 265 -3.08 -9.61 18.47
C ASP A 265 -2.85 -8.56 19.57
N GLN A 266 -1.93 -7.61 19.33
CA GLN A 266 -1.59 -6.56 20.27
C GLN A 266 -1.78 -5.18 19.63
N PRO A 267 -2.24 -4.18 20.40
CA PRO A 267 -2.29 -2.81 19.92
C PRO A 267 -0.91 -2.28 19.52
N VAL A 268 -0.89 -1.42 18.51
CA VAL A 268 0.34 -0.88 17.94
C VAL A 268 0.29 0.64 17.83
N THR A 269 1.47 1.26 17.90
CA THR A 269 1.64 2.71 17.74
C THR A 269 2.33 3.02 16.42
N PHE A 270 1.76 3.97 15.68
CA PHE A 270 2.31 4.53 14.44
C PHE A 270 2.44 6.05 14.57
N ALA A 271 3.64 6.60 14.43
CA ALA A 271 3.80 8.04 14.25
C ALA A 271 3.34 8.46 12.85
N ASP A 272 2.96 9.73 12.70
CA ASP A 272 2.78 10.30 11.35
C ASP A 272 4.10 10.29 10.59
N LYS A 273 4.07 10.07 9.28
CA LYS A 273 5.23 9.90 8.40
C LYS A 273 6.17 8.76 8.80
N GLN A 274 5.63 7.73 9.43
CA GLN A 274 6.38 6.53 9.82
C GLN A 274 6.10 5.38 8.88
N THR A 275 7.16 4.64 8.53
CA THR A 275 7.07 3.30 7.96
C THR A 275 7.45 2.29 9.05
N LYS A 276 6.60 1.30 9.28
CA LYS A 276 6.81 0.24 10.27
C LYS A 276 6.74 -1.12 9.60
N GLN A 277 7.68 -2.01 9.94
CA GLN A 277 7.67 -3.39 9.49
C GLN A 277 7.36 -4.33 10.64
N MET A 278 6.53 -5.34 10.38
CA MET A 278 6.14 -6.39 11.33
C MET A 278 6.13 -7.73 10.62
N GLU A 279 6.49 -8.79 11.33
CA GLU A 279 6.42 -10.16 10.80
C GLU A 279 4.95 -10.53 10.54
N LEU A 280 4.62 -10.97 9.31
CA LEU A 280 3.27 -11.44 8.97
C LEU A 280 3.06 -12.88 9.43
N TYR A 281 3.99 -13.75 9.05
CA TYR A 281 4.05 -15.15 9.47
C TYR A 281 5.48 -15.48 9.90
N PRO A 282 5.65 -16.34 10.92
CA PRO A 282 6.96 -16.92 11.22
C PRO A 282 7.55 -17.60 9.99
N GLN A 283 8.88 -17.69 9.93
CA GLN A 283 9.56 -18.32 8.81
C GLN A 283 8.99 -19.71 8.50
N GLN A 284 8.68 -19.94 7.23
CA GLN A 284 8.18 -21.21 6.70
C GLN A 284 9.23 -21.82 5.76
N ASN A 285 9.39 -23.14 5.80
CA ASN A 285 10.20 -23.88 4.84
C ASN A 285 9.29 -24.59 3.86
N VAL A 286 9.37 -24.25 2.59
CA VAL A 286 8.48 -24.71 1.53
C VAL A 286 9.28 -25.50 0.52
N ASN A 287 8.84 -26.75 0.21
CA ASN A 287 9.43 -27.50 -0.89
C ASN A 287 9.09 -26.80 -2.21
N ALA A 288 10.12 -26.52 -2.99
CA ALA A 288 9.99 -25.80 -4.24
C ALA A 288 10.80 -26.50 -5.34
N THR A 289 10.51 -26.18 -6.58
CA THR A 289 11.18 -26.76 -7.74
C THR A 289 11.60 -25.64 -8.69
N GLN A 290 12.86 -25.68 -9.12
CA GLN A 290 13.34 -24.82 -10.19
C GLN A 290 12.96 -25.41 -11.54
N ILE A 291 12.39 -24.59 -12.42
CA ILE A 291 12.07 -24.93 -13.81
C ILE A 291 12.65 -23.89 -14.75
N TYR A 292 12.87 -24.30 -16.01
CA TYR A 292 13.29 -23.42 -17.09
C TYR A 292 12.21 -23.36 -18.14
N GLU A 293 11.86 -22.15 -18.61
CA GLU A 293 10.84 -21.94 -19.60
C GLU A 293 11.37 -21.09 -20.75
N TYR A 294 11.08 -21.52 -21.97
CA TYR A 294 11.33 -20.78 -23.18
C TYR A 294 10.03 -20.58 -23.95
N ASN A 295 9.63 -19.35 -24.16
CA ASN A 295 8.48 -19.02 -24.99
C ASN A 295 8.97 -18.73 -26.42
N THR A 296 8.28 -19.30 -27.43
CA THR A 296 8.65 -19.11 -28.85
C THR A 296 8.57 -17.66 -29.33
N PHE A 297 7.91 -16.78 -28.60
CA PHE A 297 7.85 -15.34 -28.86
C PHE A 297 8.92 -14.53 -28.14
N ASP A 298 9.67 -15.14 -27.25
CA ASP A 298 10.76 -14.52 -26.49
C ASP A 298 12.12 -14.95 -27.02
N ASN A 299 13.18 -14.25 -26.56
CA ASN A 299 14.56 -14.57 -26.94
C ASN A 299 15.40 -15.12 -25.78
N SER A 300 14.76 -15.43 -24.64
CA SER A 300 15.47 -15.85 -23.42
C SER A 300 14.78 -17.01 -22.74
N VAL A 301 15.59 -17.87 -22.11
CA VAL A 301 15.09 -18.94 -21.24
C VAL A 301 14.97 -18.39 -19.83
N LEU A 302 13.77 -18.42 -19.28
CA LEU A 302 13.47 -17.93 -17.93
C LEU A 302 13.80 -19.00 -16.88
N SER A 303 14.38 -18.57 -15.76
CA SER A 303 14.54 -19.38 -14.55
C SER A 303 13.41 -19.06 -13.58
N ILE A 304 12.66 -20.06 -13.17
CA ILE A 304 11.46 -19.91 -12.33
C ILE A 304 11.55 -20.91 -11.17
N ILE A 305 11.34 -20.43 -9.96
CA ILE A 305 11.11 -21.27 -8.78
C ILE A 305 9.60 -21.34 -8.55
N LYS A 306 9.08 -22.55 -8.37
CA LYS A 306 7.64 -22.74 -8.12
C LYS A 306 7.39 -23.65 -6.95
N PHE A 307 6.30 -23.38 -6.22
CA PHE A 307 5.81 -24.22 -5.14
C PHE A 307 4.29 -24.18 -5.04
N LYS A 308 3.70 -25.20 -4.43
CA LYS A 308 2.27 -25.23 -4.14
C LYS A 308 2.02 -24.74 -2.71
N ASN A 309 1.10 -23.80 -2.54
CA ASN A 309 0.74 -23.22 -1.24
C ASN A 309 -0.19 -24.17 -0.46
N THR A 310 0.35 -25.27 0.08
CA THR A 310 -0.41 -26.26 0.86
C THR A 310 0.20 -26.47 2.24
N GLU A 311 -0.59 -26.93 3.21
CA GLU A 311 -0.09 -27.29 4.55
C GLU A 311 0.95 -28.41 4.49
N GLU A 312 0.72 -29.43 3.64
CA GLU A 312 1.65 -30.53 3.41
C GLU A 312 3.01 -30.04 2.89
N ASN A 313 3.00 -28.93 2.15
CA ASN A 313 4.19 -28.31 1.61
C ASN A 313 4.82 -27.25 2.56
N GLY A 314 4.30 -27.11 3.77
CA GLY A 314 4.91 -26.31 4.84
C GLY A 314 4.32 -24.90 5.01
N ILE A 315 3.24 -24.50 4.27
CA ILE A 315 2.65 -23.18 4.41
C ILE A 315 1.10 -23.22 4.51
N GLY A 316 0.34 -23.43 3.44
CA GLY A 316 -1.12 -23.59 3.47
C GLY A 316 -1.90 -22.41 4.05
N LYS A 317 -1.38 -21.19 3.92
CA LYS A 317 -1.99 -19.94 4.38
C LYS A 317 -2.21 -18.98 3.21
N PRO A 318 -3.24 -18.13 3.25
CA PRO A 318 -3.38 -17.08 2.25
C PRO A 318 -2.15 -16.18 2.24
N LEU A 319 -1.60 -15.95 1.05
CA LEU A 319 -0.47 -15.07 0.84
C LEU A 319 -0.98 -13.77 0.20
N PRO A 320 -0.90 -12.62 0.89
CA PRO A 320 -1.19 -11.33 0.29
C PRO A 320 -0.29 -11.04 -0.91
N LYS A 321 -0.78 -10.22 -1.84
CA LYS A 321 0.06 -9.69 -2.92
C LYS A 321 1.28 -8.98 -2.34
N GLY A 322 2.43 -9.13 -3.00
CA GLY A 322 3.67 -8.52 -2.53
C GLY A 322 4.88 -8.88 -3.36
N THR A 323 6.02 -8.36 -2.94
CA THR A 323 7.30 -8.65 -3.60
C THR A 323 8.00 -9.81 -2.90
N ILE A 324 8.37 -10.83 -3.66
CA ILE A 324 9.19 -11.93 -3.18
C ILE A 324 10.63 -11.77 -3.68
N LYS A 325 11.58 -11.68 -2.74
CA LYS A 325 13.02 -11.56 -2.99
C LYS A 325 13.68 -12.90 -2.71
N VAL A 326 14.48 -13.38 -3.65
CA VAL A 326 15.13 -14.67 -3.55
C VAL A 326 16.64 -14.49 -3.41
N TYR A 327 17.17 -15.11 -2.39
CA TYR A 327 18.60 -15.18 -2.11
C TYR A 327 19.06 -16.64 -2.17
N LYS A 328 20.32 -16.86 -2.53
CA LYS A 328 20.94 -18.18 -2.53
C LYS A 328 22.33 -18.08 -1.93
N LYS A 329 22.75 -19.10 -1.19
CA LYS A 329 24.11 -19.17 -0.69
C LYS A 329 25.07 -19.51 -1.83
N ASP A 330 26.18 -18.77 -1.89
CA ASP A 330 27.31 -19.06 -2.76
C ASP A 330 28.21 -20.17 -2.17
N VAL A 331 29.34 -20.43 -2.81
CA VAL A 331 30.33 -21.43 -2.39
C VAL A 331 31.02 -21.08 -1.06
N ASP A 332 31.08 -19.80 -0.71
CA ASP A 332 31.63 -19.24 0.52
C ASP A 332 30.61 -19.09 1.63
N ASN A 333 29.37 -19.58 1.40
CA ASN A 333 28.23 -19.52 2.31
C ASN A 333 27.68 -18.12 2.55
N ASN A 334 27.98 -17.14 1.67
CA ASN A 334 27.37 -15.81 1.66
C ASN A 334 26.03 -15.84 0.94
N LEU A 335 25.11 -14.98 1.39
CA LEU A 335 23.80 -14.83 0.73
C LEU A 335 23.92 -13.85 -0.43
N GLU A 336 23.68 -14.35 -1.64
CA GLU A 336 23.63 -13.55 -2.86
C GLU A 336 22.19 -13.41 -3.35
N PHE A 337 21.84 -12.21 -3.79
CA PHE A 337 20.55 -11.93 -4.40
C PHE A 337 20.48 -12.51 -5.80
N ILE A 338 19.50 -13.39 -6.06
CA ILE A 338 19.36 -14.07 -7.36
C ILE A 338 18.13 -13.61 -8.16
N GLY A 339 17.26 -12.78 -7.58
CA GLY A 339 16.13 -12.17 -8.29
C GLY A 339 14.95 -11.84 -7.39
N GLU A 340 13.99 -11.10 -7.94
CA GLU A 340 12.72 -10.78 -7.29
C GLU A 340 11.58 -10.82 -8.29
N ASP A 341 10.39 -11.09 -7.78
CA ASP A 341 9.15 -11.11 -8.54
C ASP A 341 7.99 -10.61 -7.68
N SER A 342 6.89 -10.27 -8.31
CA SER A 342 5.64 -9.91 -7.64
C SER A 342 4.70 -11.10 -7.63
N ILE A 343 4.15 -11.43 -6.48
CA ILE A 343 3.07 -12.41 -6.36
C ILE A 343 1.74 -11.71 -6.16
N ASN A 344 0.70 -12.23 -6.79
CA ASN A 344 -0.68 -11.82 -6.57
C ASN A 344 -1.21 -12.39 -5.25
N HIS A 345 -2.39 -11.93 -4.81
CA HIS A 345 -3.11 -12.60 -3.73
C HIS A 345 -3.28 -14.08 -4.07
N THR A 346 -2.66 -14.94 -3.27
CA THR A 346 -2.60 -16.38 -3.53
C THR A 346 -3.31 -17.15 -2.42
N SER A 347 -4.42 -17.78 -2.77
CA SER A 347 -5.19 -18.60 -1.85
C SER A 347 -4.44 -19.88 -1.47
N LYS A 348 -4.93 -20.55 -0.41
CA LYS A 348 -4.49 -21.90 -0.08
C LYS A 348 -4.77 -22.84 -1.28
N ASN A 349 -3.86 -23.78 -1.51
CA ASN A 349 -3.83 -24.79 -2.57
C ASN A 349 -3.46 -24.27 -3.98
N GLU A 350 -3.16 -22.99 -4.15
CA GLU A 350 -2.71 -22.42 -5.41
C GLU A 350 -1.19 -22.58 -5.62
N GLU A 351 -0.74 -22.54 -6.89
CA GLU A 351 0.68 -22.57 -7.26
C GLU A 351 1.24 -21.13 -7.26
N VAL A 352 2.38 -20.94 -6.59
CA VAL A 352 3.19 -19.72 -6.64
C VAL A 352 4.33 -19.96 -7.61
N ARG A 353 4.56 -19.01 -8.51
CA ARG A 353 5.64 -19.00 -9.50
C ARG A 353 6.45 -17.72 -9.32
N ILE A 354 7.76 -17.86 -9.21
CA ILE A 354 8.70 -16.77 -8.94
C ILE A 354 9.73 -16.76 -10.06
N LYS A 355 9.70 -15.74 -10.91
CA LYS A 355 10.70 -15.53 -11.94
C LYS A 355 11.95 -14.94 -11.31
N THR A 356 13.04 -15.69 -11.28
CA THR A 356 14.31 -15.23 -10.71
C THR A 356 15.22 -14.54 -11.73
N GLY A 357 14.94 -14.70 -13.03
CA GLY A 357 15.71 -14.06 -14.10
C GLY A 357 15.80 -14.93 -15.36
N THR A 358 16.82 -14.69 -16.16
CA THR A 358 17.15 -15.48 -17.35
C THR A 358 18.30 -16.43 -17.07
N ALA A 359 18.20 -17.67 -17.58
CA ALA A 359 19.25 -18.65 -17.43
C ALA A 359 20.38 -18.35 -18.45
N PHE A 360 21.56 -17.95 -17.95
CA PHE A 360 22.68 -17.53 -18.79
C PHE A 360 23.19 -18.63 -19.75
N ASP A 361 23.26 -19.85 -19.25
CA ASP A 361 23.78 -21.00 -20.00
C ASP A 361 22.74 -21.70 -20.89
N LEU A 362 21.48 -21.26 -20.85
CA LEU A 362 20.40 -21.82 -21.65
C LEU A 362 19.99 -20.82 -22.74
N VAL A 363 20.08 -21.25 -24.00
CA VAL A 363 19.76 -20.38 -25.14
C VAL A 363 18.60 -20.97 -25.92
N GLY A 364 17.60 -20.15 -26.23
CA GLY A 364 16.50 -20.47 -27.11
C GLY A 364 16.46 -19.53 -28.32
N LYS A 365 16.14 -20.07 -29.48
CA LYS A 365 15.93 -19.30 -30.70
C LYS A 365 14.78 -19.90 -31.49
N THR A 366 13.85 -19.07 -31.94
CA THR A 366 12.72 -19.47 -32.78
C THR A 366 12.81 -18.78 -34.11
N ILE A 367 12.53 -19.53 -35.21
CA ILE A 367 12.36 -19.00 -36.56
C ILE A 367 11.13 -19.64 -37.21
N ILE A 368 10.47 -18.90 -38.07
CA ILE A 368 9.49 -19.45 -39.03
C ILE A 368 10.28 -19.92 -40.25
N LYS A 369 10.38 -21.25 -40.39
CA LYS A 369 11.14 -21.88 -41.50
C LYS A 369 10.40 -21.85 -42.80
N ASP A 370 9.07 -22.00 -42.76
CA ASP A 370 8.22 -22.00 -43.95
C ASP A 370 6.81 -21.53 -43.56
N GLN A 371 6.15 -20.82 -44.45
CA GLN A 371 4.75 -20.38 -44.26
C GLN A 371 4.02 -20.49 -45.60
N LYS A 372 2.88 -21.17 -45.60
CA LYS A 372 2.04 -21.43 -46.79
C LYS A 372 0.58 -21.11 -46.54
N THR A 373 -0.02 -20.41 -47.50
CA THR A 373 -1.48 -20.27 -47.56
C THR A 373 -2.01 -21.44 -48.40
N ILE A 374 -2.71 -22.37 -47.72
CA ILE A 374 -3.27 -23.56 -48.38
C ILE A 374 -4.58 -23.23 -49.10
N SER A 375 -5.39 -22.37 -48.52
CA SER A 375 -6.61 -21.82 -49.09
C SER A 375 -6.92 -20.46 -48.46
N GLN A 376 -7.98 -19.78 -48.94
CA GLN A 376 -8.45 -18.52 -48.33
C GLN A 376 -8.77 -18.63 -46.83
N LYS A 377 -9.04 -19.85 -46.37
CA LYS A 377 -9.43 -20.14 -44.97
C LYS A 377 -8.39 -20.95 -44.18
N VAL A 378 -7.27 -21.32 -44.80
CA VAL A 378 -6.30 -22.22 -44.17
C VAL A 378 -4.89 -21.73 -44.45
N SER A 379 -4.14 -21.51 -43.38
CA SER A 379 -2.69 -21.27 -43.45
C SER A 379 -1.91 -22.32 -42.66
N GLN A 380 -0.68 -22.54 -43.04
CA GLN A 380 0.28 -23.39 -42.33
C GLN A 380 1.61 -22.69 -42.16
N ARG A 381 2.26 -22.87 -41.01
CA ARG A 381 3.62 -22.40 -40.78
C ARG A 381 4.44 -23.47 -40.07
N THR A 382 5.67 -23.66 -40.53
CA THR A 382 6.66 -24.53 -39.90
C THR A 382 7.52 -23.66 -38.99
N ILE A 383 7.42 -23.92 -37.69
CA ILE A 383 8.20 -23.23 -36.66
C ILE A 383 9.37 -24.13 -36.28
N GLN A 384 10.57 -23.61 -36.36
CA GLN A 384 11.80 -24.28 -35.94
C GLN A 384 12.30 -23.60 -34.68
N VAL A 385 12.57 -24.40 -33.64
CA VAL A 385 13.15 -23.96 -32.37
C VAL A 385 14.49 -24.62 -32.15
N THR A 386 15.49 -23.81 -31.83
CA THR A 386 16.81 -24.26 -31.42
C THR A 386 16.96 -23.99 -29.94
N LEU A 387 17.23 -25.02 -29.14
CA LEU A 387 17.53 -24.94 -27.71
C LEU A 387 18.93 -25.46 -27.44
N ARG A 388 19.72 -24.70 -26.67
CA ARG A 388 21.10 -25.06 -26.31
C ARG A 388 21.29 -25.02 -24.81
N ASN A 389 21.97 -26.01 -24.28
CA ASN A 389 22.42 -26.09 -22.91
C ASN A 389 23.94 -26.00 -22.88
N ASN A 390 24.50 -24.87 -22.44
CA ASN A 390 25.95 -24.66 -22.28
C ASN A 390 26.44 -24.98 -20.86
N SER A 391 25.56 -25.46 -19.97
CA SER A 391 25.92 -25.82 -18.61
C SER A 391 26.48 -27.23 -18.51
N ALA A 392 27.11 -27.55 -17.37
CA ALA A 392 27.69 -28.89 -17.08
C ALA A 392 26.64 -29.93 -16.62
N GLU A 393 25.34 -29.57 -16.52
CA GLU A 393 24.27 -30.41 -16.01
C GLU A 393 23.19 -30.66 -17.05
N ASN A 394 22.47 -31.79 -16.92
CA ASN A 394 21.25 -32.00 -17.69
C ASN A 394 20.20 -30.95 -17.31
N LYS A 395 19.58 -30.32 -18.28
CA LYS A 395 18.53 -29.35 -18.06
C LYS A 395 17.26 -29.75 -18.82
N THR A 396 16.10 -29.55 -18.16
CA THR A 396 14.78 -29.70 -18.80
C THR A 396 14.21 -28.31 -19.05
N ILE A 397 13.95 -28.00 -20.31
CA ILE A 397 13.32 -26.73 -20.72
C ILE A 397 11.86 -27.02 -21.11
N ASN A 398 10.92 -26.31 -20.50
CA ASN A 398 9.55 -26.25 -20.94
C ASN A 398 9.46 -25.25 -22.08
N LEU A 399 9.36 -25.73 -23.32
CA LEU A 399 9.12 -24.90 -24.47
C LEU A 399 7.62 -24.60 -24.56
N LEU A 400 7.26 -23.33 -24.48
CA LEU A 400 5.89 -22.85 -24.56
C LEU A 400 5.63 -22.22 -25.91
N HIS A 401 4.52 -22.60 -26.55
CA HIS A 401 4.04 -22.00 -27.78
C HIS A 401 2.55 -21.71 -27.67
N TYR A 402 2.17 -20.44 -27.77
CA TYR A 402 0.77 -20.05 -27.79
C TYR A 402 0.18 -20.29 -29.18
N LEU A 403 -0.85 -21.13 -29.23
CA LEU A 403 -1.66 -21.38 -30.40
C LEU A 403 -2.74 -20.32 -30.53
N GLY A 404 -2.78 -19.62 -31.63
CA GLY A 404 -3.87 -18.69 -31.93
C GLY A 404 -5.24 -19.38 -31.98
N PRO A 405 -6.34 -18.63 -32.01
CA PRO A 405 -7.67 -19.17 -32.19
C PRO A 405 -7.71 -20.08 -33.43
N ASN A 406 -8.31 -21.27 -33.32
CA ASN A 406 -8.42 -22.26 -34.39
C ASN A 406 -7.08 -22.77 -34.97
N ALA A 407 -5.98 -22.60 -34.21
CA ALA A 407 -4.69 -23.16 -34.61
C ALA A 407 -4.47 -24.52 -33.93
N LYS A 408 -3.80 -25.44 -34.65
CA LYS A 408 -3.45 -26.78 -34.16
C LYS A 408 -2.05 -27.17 -34.60
N ILE A 409 -1.32 -27.89 -33.79
CA ILE A 409 -0.07 -28.54 -34.20
C ILE A 409 -0.42 -29.83 -34.96
N ILE A 410 0.02 -29.94 -36.18
CA ILE A 410 -0.27 -31.06 -37.09
C ILE A 410 0.81 -32.13 -37.03
N SER A 411 2.07 -31.72 -36.93
CA SER A 411 3.21 -32.64 -36.80
C SER A 411 4.32 -32.01 -35.97
N VAL A 412 5.11 -32.87 -35.36
CA VAL A 412 6.29 -32.51 -34.55
C VAL A 412 7.47 -33.38 -35.02
N GLU A 413 8.63 -32.75 -35.18
CA GLU A 413 9.90 -33.41 -35.51
C GLU A 413 10.92 -33.13 -34.41
N ASN A 414 11.67 -34.16 -34.05
CA ASN A 414 12.76 -34.13 -33.04
C ASN A 414 12.34 -33.64 -31.64
N ALA A 415 11.06 -33.79 -31.27
CA ALA A 415 10.54 -33.49 -29.94
C ALA A 415 9.39 -34.42 -29.57
N PRO A 416 9.06 -34.58 -28.28
CA PRO A 416 7.84 -35.24 -27.86
C PRO A 416 6.61 -34.43 -28.27
N GLN A 417 5.44 -35.08 -28.34
CA GLN A 417 4.18 -34.37 -28.56
C GLN A 417 3.91 -33.41 -27.40
N PRO A 418 3.44 -32.19 -27.68
CA PRO A 418 3.14 -31.23 -26.63
C PRO A 418 1.85 -31.59 -25.88
N SER A 419 1.77 -31.19 -24.63
CA SER A 419 0.48 -31.03 -23.95
C SER A 419 -0.09 -29.66 -24.31
N VAL A 420 -1.40 -29.60 -24.60
CA VAL A 420 -2.09 -28.33 -24.87
C VAL A 420 -3.09 -28.10 -23.72
N ASP A 421 -3.01 -26.95 -23.09
CA ASP A 421 -3.92 -26.55 -22.01
C ASP A 421 -5.21 -25.89 -22.54
N GLU A 422 -6.13 -25.57 -21.65
CA GLU A 422 -7.41 -24.91 -21.96
C GLU A 422 -7.24 -23.48 -22.55
N TYR A 423 -6.08 -22.87 -22.37
CA TYR A 423 -5.75 -21.55 -22.90
C TYR A 423 -4.99 -21.61 -24.23
N ASN A 424 -4.94 -22.78 -24.87
CA ASN A 424 -4.19 -23.04 -26.10
C ASN A 424 -2.69 -22.87 -26.01
N ASN A 425 -2.08 -23.05 -24.84
CA ASN A 425 -0.63 -23.11 -24.72
C ASN A 425 -0.15 -24.54 -24.97
N ALA A 426 0.62 -24.74 -26.02
CA ALA A 426 1.32 -25.99 -26.28
C ALA A 426 2.64 -26.01 -25.52
N THR A 427 2.82 -27.00 -24.64
CA THR A 427 4.03 -27.20 -23.82
C THR A 427 4.79 -28.46 -24.23
N PHE A 428 6.03 -28.28 -24.64
CA PHE A 428 6.96 -29.38 -24.93
C PHE A 428 8.00 -29.48 -23.79
N LYS A 429 8.19 -30.67 -23.22
CA LYS A 429 9.26 -30.92 -22.22
C LYS A 429 10.49 -31.43 -22.93
N ILE A 430 11.54 -30.62 -23.01
CA ILE A 430 12.76 -30.92 -23.76
C ILE A 430 13.92 -31.11 -22.78
N ASN A 431 14.48 -32.32 -22.74
CA ASN A 431 15.65 -32.64 -21.94
C ASN A 431 16.89 -32.43 -22.81
N ILE A 432 17.86 -31.65 -22.30
CA ILE A 432 19.08 -31.29 -23.04
C ILE A 432 20.26 -31.62 -22.19
N ALA A 433 21.13 -32.52 -22.71
CA ALA A 433 22.37 -32.92 -22.02
C ALA A 433 23.37 -31.74 -21.95
N PRO A 434 24.38 -31.81 -21.09
CA PRO A 434 25.45 -30.81 -21.00
C PRO A 434 26.10 -30.52 -22.35
N ASN A 435 26.31 -29.24 -22.67
CA ASN A 435 26.96 -28.78 -23.91
C ASN A 435 26.31 -29.31 -25.20
N GLN A 436 24.97 -29.52 -25.17
CA GLN A 436 24.23 -30.02 -26.33
C GLN A 436 23.27 -28.97 -26.86
N GLU A 437 22.94 -29.12 -28.17
CA GLU A 437 21.93 -28.37 -28.89
C GLU A 437 20.87 -29.32 -29.44
N ILE A 438 19.65 -28.96 -29.33
CA ILE A 438 18.51 -29.63 -29.95
C ILE A 438 17.81 -28.65 -30.90
N ILE A 439 17.61 -29.13 -32.14
CA ILE A 439 16.81 -28.44 -33.15
C ILE A 439 15.55 -29.27 -33.36
N LEU A 440 14.41 -28.67 -33.05
CA LEU A 440 13.10 -29.28 -33.27
C LEU A 440 12.26 -28.41 -34.19
N SER A 441 11.27 -29.00 -34.85
CA SER A 441 10.29 -28.26 -35.61
C SER A 441 8.87 -28.79 -35.43
N PHE A 442 7.90 -27.93 -35.62
CA PHE A 442 6.50 -28.33 -35.63
C PHE A 442 5.71 -27.54 -36.68
N LEU A 443 4.72 -28.22 -37.27
CA LEU A 443 3.82 -27.64 -38.26
C LEU A 443 2.55 -27.17 -37.56
N GLU A 444 2.31 -25.87 -37.55
CA GLU A 444 1.07 -25.26 -37.10
C GLU A 444 0.14 -25.01 -38.29
N ARG A 445 -1.15 -25.34 -38.11
CA ARG A 445 -2.21 -25.04 -39.08
C ARG A 445 -3.28 -24.20 -38.40
N THR A 446 -3.64 -23.09 -39.06
CA THR A 446 -4.71 -22.19 -38.59
C THR A 446 -5.85 -22.22 -39.61
N GLU A 447 -7.08 -22.37 -39.13
CA GLU A 447 -8.31 -22.31 -39.90
C GLU A 447 -9.09 -21.04 -39.54
N TYR A 448 -9.41 -20.19 -40.59
CA TYR A 448 -10.05 -18.88 -40.38
C TYR A 448 -11.57 -18.94 -40.62
#